data_6047cf02bbcb7bc0551fd8576a312f7a
#
_entry.id   6047cf02bbcb7bc0551fd8576a312f7a
#
_cell.length_a   1.000
_cell.length_b   1.000
_cell.length_c   1.000
_cell.angle_alpha   90.00
_cell.angle_beta   90.00
_cell.angle_gamma   90.00
#
_symmetry.space_group_name_H-M   'P 1'
#
loop_
_entity.id
_entity.type
_entity.pdbx_description
1 polymer ?
#
loop_
_entity_poly.entity_id
_entity_poly.type
_entity_poly.pdbx_seq_one_letter_code
_entity_poly.pdbx_strand_id
1 'polypeptide(L)'
;MEILKRYIISFVTLVTLSGCMKDFEPETDQPSVLCLNAMITAGEPFELSVTHTWRYSKPVADPTVGDADVALYVNDEFVERLVYDESRPEDGSAPKSSYKSAYAPASGDRLKIVAESERYGAATAEVTVPAPPTVRDVKAEPAVTSTWFSDHGDGSYAIDLSFRLSIIIDIADVDKSANYFVFDWANGSDEEETGFRFSLGSLNYDAEPVFSEHISAFESIMGSDAWGFSVFSDRRFAGKSYPLKAVYNNCSFYLWTGYDPAEDYFHPTVEVSVDNISKSYYDWLIYDWHIDNGFIGSLGDIGFADAIISCSNVSTGAGVVAARARTARSVDLHDFIMDTLNNLQNNQQ
;
A
#
# COMPACT_ATOMS: atom_id res chain seq x y z
N MET A 1 14.61 57.88 23.46
CA MET A 1 14.77 56.80 24.46
C MET A 1 13.91 55.58 24.16
N GLU A 2 12.70 55.75 23.69
CA GLU A 2 11.76 54.65 23.30
C GLU A 2 12.25 53.88 22.07
N ILE A 3 12.80 54.54 21.05
CA ILE A 3 13.28 53.91 19.83
C ILE A 3 14.46 52.98 20.13
N LEU A 4 15.38 53.43 20.99
CA LEU A 4 16.55 52.62 21.39
C LEU A 4 16.16 51.38 22.17
N LYS A 5 15.13 51.45 23.03
CA LYS A 5 14.57 50.28 23.72
C LYS A 5 13.98 49.24 22.76
N ARG A 6 13.26 49.67 21.71
CA ARG A 6 12.71 48.76 20.69
C ARG A 6 13.80 48.02 19.92
N TYR A 7 14.87 48.69 19.55
CA TYR A 7 16.02 48.03 18.87
C TYR A 7 16.76 47.06 19.80
N ILE A 8 16.90 47.37 21.07
CA ILE A 8 17.54 46.47 22.05
C ILE A 8 16.66 45.23 22.27
N ILE A 9 15.34 45.39 22.39
CA ILE A 9 14.41 44.24 22.55
C ILE A 9 14.43 43.37 21.29
N SER A 10 14.38 43.96 20.07
CA SER A 10 14.50 43.21 18.83
C SER A 10 15.83 42.46 18.69
N PHE A 11 16.94 43.10 19.09
CA PHE A 11 18.25 42.47 19.04
C PHE A 11 18.39 41.32 20.03
N VAL A 12 17.86 41.48 21.25
CA VAL A 12 17.82 40.39 22.28
C VAL A 12 16.96 39.23 21.81
N THR A 13 15.79 39.49 21.20
CA THR A 13 14.93 38.45 20.66
C THR A 13 15.61 37.71 19.50
N LEU A 14 16.37 38.41 18.65
CA LEU A 14 17.09 37.77 17.54
C LEU A 14 18.25 36.90 18.01
N VAL A 15 18.94 37.31 19.07
CA VAL A 15 20.06 36.55 19.66
C VAL A 15 19.57 35.32 20.44
N THR A 16 18.39 35.37 21.04
CA THR A 16 17.81 34.20 21.73
C THR A 16 17.26 33.13 20.76
N LEU A 17 16.99 33.51 19.49
CA LEU A 17 16.58 32.57 18.44
C LEU A 17 17.76 31.89 17.74
N SER A 18 19.01 32.37 17.92
CA SER A 18 20.23 31.71 17.48
C SER A 18 20.70 30.64 18.50
N GLY A 19 19.78 29.89 19.09
CA GLY A 19 20.11 28.70 19.87
C GLY A 19 20.88 27.75 18.96
N CYS A 20 22.11 27.41 19.33
CA CYS A 20 22.87 26.35 18.68
C CYS A 20 21.98 25.11 18.60
N MET A 21 21.51 24.75 17.42
CA MET A 21 21.14 23.38 17.16
C MET A 21 22.41 22.55 17.31
N LYS A 22 22.64 22.01 18.50
CA LYS A 22 23.52 20.85 18.63
C LYS A 22 22.77 19.71 17.99
N ASP A 23 23.38 19.10 17.00
CA ASP A 23 22.94 17.81 16.53
C ASP A 23 22.81 16.90 17.74
N PHE A 24 21.56 16.54 18.08
CA PHE A 24 21.28 15.60 19.16
C PHE A 24 21.63 14.22 18.62
N GLU A 25 22.86 13.77 18.83
CA GLU A 25 23.21 12.36 18.67
C GLU A 25 22.80 11.66 19.97
N PRO A 26 21.69 10.89 19.97
CA PRO A 26 21.40 10.04 21.12
C PRO A 26 22.54 9.02 21.25
N GLU A 27 23.31 9.10 22.33
CA GLU A 27 24.29 8.09 22.69
C GLU A 27 23.55 6.81 23.10
N THR A 28 23.10 6.03 22.12
CA THR A 28 22.57 4.70 22.37
C THR A 28 23.71 3.70 22.18
N ASP A 29 24.24 3.17 23.27
CA ASP A 29 25.18 2.04 23.28
C ASP A 29 24.50 0.69 22.97
N GLN A 30 23.31 0.72 22.39
CA GLN A 30 22.61 -0.50 22.03
C GLN A 30 23.34 -1.22 20.90
N PRO A 31 23.60 -2.51 21.05
CA PRO A 31 24.20 -3.31 19.97
C PRO A 31 23.25 -3.38 18.79
N SER A 32 23.82 -3.52 17.59
CA SER A 32 23.03 -3.85 16.39
C SER A 32 22.36 -5.20 16.58
N VAL A 33 21.09 -5.30 16.22
CA VAL A 33 20.27 -6.52 16.29
C VAL A 33 19.78 -6.91 14.90
N LEU A 34 19.35 -8.15 14.73
CA LEU A 34 18.74 -8.63 13.49
C LEU A 34 17.42 -7.90 13.22
N CYS A 35 17.19 -7.63 11.95
CA CYS A 35 15.94 -7.07 11.44
C CYS A 35 15.36 -8.06 10.42
N LEU A 36 14.11 -8.51 10.67
CA LEU A 36 13.41 -9.50 9.86
C LEU A 36 12.23 -8.83 9.15
N ASN A 37 12.21 -8.89 7.81
CA ASN A 37 11.10 -8.35 7.02
C ASN A 37 10.64 -9.37 5.98
N ALA A 38 9.34 -9.67 5.98
CA ALA A 38 8.72 -10.54 4.99
C ALA A 38 7.25 -10.15 4.77
N MET A 39 6.78 -10.32 3.52
CA MET A 39 5.38 -10.37 3.17
C MET A 39 5.04 -11.79 2.71
N ILE A 40 4.26 -12.51 3.49
CA ILE A 40 3.90 -13.90 3.26
C ILE A 40 2.50 -13.95 2.66
N THR A 41 2.38 -14.47 1.44
CA THR A 41 1.08 -14.65 0.77
C THR A 41 0.60 -16.10 0.95
N ALA A 42 -0.64 -16.27 1.36
CA ALA A 42 -1.24 -17.61 1.49
C ALA A 42 -1.16 -18.41 0.18
N GLY A 43 -0.66 -19.64 0.27
CA GLY A 43 -0.53 -20.55 -0.88
C GLY A 43 0.71 -20.33 -1.75
N GLU A 44 1.60 -19.40 -1.39
CA GLU A 44 2.81 -19.08 -2.17
C GLU A 44 4.09 -19.27 -1.34
N PRO A 45 5.20 -19.75 -1.94
CA PRO A 45 6.52 -19.65 -1.33
C PRO A 45 6.87 -18.20 -1.04
N PHE A 46 7.69 -17.94 -0.02
CA PHE A 46 8.00 -16.58 0.39
C PHE A 46 9.49 -16.31 0.56
N GLU A 47 9.82 -15.04 0.61
CA GLU A 47 11.18 -14.56 0.86
C GLU A 47 11.21 -13.75 2.17
N LEU A 48 12.31 -13.90 2.91
CA LEU A 48 12.61 -13.16 4.11
C LEU A 48 13.87 -12.32 3.91
N SER A 49 13.78 -11.02 4.09
CA SER A 49 14.94 -10.15 4.21
C SER A 49 15.47 -10.20 5.64
N VAL A 50 16.76 -10.53 5.79
CA VAL A 50 17.48 -10.50 7.06
C VAL A 50 18.58 -9.46 6.97
N THR A 51 18.43 -8.40 7.76
CA THR A 51 19.40 -7.31 7.85
C THR A 51 19.78 -7.08 9.31
N HIS A 52 20.66 -6.13 9.57
CA HIS A 52 20.92 -5.67 10.93
C HIS A 52 20.62 -4.19 11.08
N THR A 53 20.26 -3.76 12.28
CA THR A 53 20.05 -2.34 12.60
C THR A 53 21.38 -1.58 12.62
N TRP A 54 21.35 -0.31 12.22
CA TRP A 54 22.52 0.58 12.28
C TRP A 54 22.11 1.96 12.81
N ARG A 55 23.12 2.73 13.23
CA ARG A 55 22.88 4.10 13.69
C ARG A 55 22.69 5.03 12.50
N TYR A 56 21.76 5.95 12.58
CA TYR A 56 21.53 6.97 11.55
C TYR A 56 22.82 7.78 11.24
N SER A 57 23.60 8.11 12.31
CA SER A 57 24.88 8.83 12.16
C SER A 57 26.02 8.01 11.53
N LYS A 58 25.83 6.68 11.39
CA LYS A 58 26.81 5.76 10.79
C LYS A 58 26.12 4.80 9.84
N PRO A 59 25.66 5.30 8.68
CA PRO A 59 24.98 4.43 7.72
C PRO A 59 25.92 3.32 7.22
N VAL A 60 25.36 2.14 7.01
CA VAL A 60 26.05 0.97 6.48
C VAL A 60 25.65 0.81 5.02
N ALA A 61 26.61 0.60 4.14
CA ALA A 61 26.37 0.49 2.70
C ALA A 61 25.53 -0.75 2.34
N ASP A 62 25.78 -1.87 3.05
CA ASP A 62 25.01 -3.10 2.90
C ASP A 62 24.73 -3.69 4.30
N PRO A 63 23.49 -3.58 4.80
CA PRO A 63 23.11 -4.14 6.10
C PRO A 63 22.70 -5.62 6.04
N THR A 64 22.81 -6.28 4.89
CA THR A 64 22.38 -7.68 4.71
C THR A 64 23.19 -8.64 5.57
N VAL A 65 22.52 -9.62 6.16
CA VAL A 65 23.12 -10.69 6.94
C VAL A 65 22.88 -12.02 6.20
N GLY A 66 23.85 -12.40 5.36
CA GLY A 66 23.75 -13.60 4.51
C GLY A 66 24.23 -14.91 5.18
N ASP A 67 24.76 -14.84 6.40
CA ASP A 67 25.31 -15.95 7.17
C ASP A 67 24.45 -16.35 8.39
N ALA A 68 23.21 -15.86 8.48
CA ALA A 68 22.30 -16.24 9.54
C ALA A 68 21.74 -17.65 9.32
N ASP A 69 21.56 -18.38 10.42
CA ASP A 69 20.78 -19.63 10.43
C ASP A 69 19.29 -19.29 10.63
N VAL A 70 18.48 -19.52 9.59
CA VAL A 70 17.06 -19.14 9.59
C VAL A 70 16.20 -20.39 9.54
N ALA A 71 15.45 -20.66 10.61
CA ALA A 71 14.56 -21.81 10.76
C ALA A 71 13.09 -21.39 10.69
N LEU A 72 12.28 -22.13 9.92
CA LEU A 72 10.84 -22.01 9.85
C LEU A 72 10.15 -23.12 10.65
N TYR A 73 9.21 -22.71 11.48
CA TYR A 73 8.28 -23.59 12.17
C TYR A 73 6.86 -23.24 11.75
N VAL A 74 6.03 -24.26 11.54
CA VAL A 74 4.60 -24.13 11.22
C VAL A 74 3.81 -24.91 12.27
N ASN A 75 2.88 -24.22 12.95
CA ASN A 75 2.06 -24.82 14.01
C ASN A 75 2.91 -25.51 15.11
N ASP A 76 4.05 -24.89 15.46
CA ASP A 76 5.07 -25.36 16.42
C ASP A 76 5.96 -26.51 15.91
N GLU A 77 5.76 -27.01 14.68
CA GLU A 77 6.60 -28.05 14.11
C GLU A 77 7.67 -27.45 13.20
N PHE A 78 8.93 -27.93 13.32
CA PHE A 78 10.01 -27.53 12.42
C PHE A 78 9.72 -28.02 11.00
N VAL A 79 9.82 -27.12 10.01
CA VAL A 79 9.57 -27.44 8.60
C VAL A 79 10.86 -27.45 7.80
N GLU A 80 11.59 -26.33 7.81
CA GLU A 80 12.80 -26.20 7.00
C GLU A 80 13.74 -25.11 7.53
N ARG A 81 14.96 -25.11 7.00
CA ARG A 81 15.87 -23.96 7.05
C ARG A 81 15.79 -23.22 5.74
N LEU A 82 15.60 -21.91 5.81
CA LEU A 82 15.54 -21.05 4.64
C LEU A 82 16.95 -20.97 4.00
N VAL A 83 16.97 -20.92 2.67
CA VAL A 83 18.20 -20.84 1.90
C VAL A 83 18.49 -19.40 1.51
N TYR A 84 19.68 -18.93 1.86
CA TYR A 84 20.13 -17.61 1.42
C TYR A 84 20.39 -17.60 -0.09
N ASP A 85 19.84 -16.62 -0.78
CA ASP A 85 20.04 -16.40 -2.20
C ASP A 85 20.39 -14.93 -2.47
N GLU A 86 21.56 -14.71 -3.04
CA GLU A 86 21.99 -13.40 -3.52
C GLU A 86 21.61 -13.26 -4.99
N SER A 87 20.39 -12.80 -5.25
CA SER A 87 20.00 -12.52 -6.63
C SER A 87 20.51 -11.15 -7.07
N ARG A 88 21.24 -11.14 -8.20
CA ARG A 88 21.64 -9.90 -8.90
C ARG A 88 20.76 -9.73 -10.12
N PRO A 89 19.84 -8.78 -10.12
CA PRO A 89 18.99 -8.52 -11.29
C PRO A 89 19.85 -8.16 -12.50
N GLU A 90 19.51 -8.71 -13.67
CA GLU A 90 20.20 -8.42 -14.94
C GLU A 90 20.06 -6.97 -15.40
N ASP A 91 19.04 -6.25 -14.92
CA ASP A 91 18.76 -4.86 -15.21
C ASP A 91 19.66 -3.84 -14.49
N GLY A 92 20.63 -4.32 -13.70
CA GLY A 92 21.56 -3.47 -12.95
C GLY A 92 20.97 -2.82 -11.71
N SER A 93 19.75 -3.19 -11.30
CA SER A 93 19.18 -2.76 -10.02
C SER A 93 19.96 -3.32 -8.83
N ALA A 94 19.74 -2.74 -7.63
CA ALA A 94 20.44 -3.19 -6.42
C ALA A 94 20.21 -4.70 -6.16
N PRO A 95 21.23 -5.45 -5.71
CA PRO A 95 21.10 -6.85 -5.37
C PRO A 95 19.94 -7.05 -4.37
N LYS A 96 19.05 -7.96 -4.67
CA LYS A 96 18.02 -8.42 -3.71
C LYS A 96 18.55 -9.69 -3.07
N SER A 97 19.10 -9.56 -1.86
CA SER A 97 19.55 -10.69 -1.08
C SER A 97 18.46 -11.08 -0.09
N SER A 98 17.99 -12.31 -0.15
CA SER A 98 16.91 -12.81 0.69
C SER A 98 17.12 -14.28 1.06
N TYR A 99 16.43 -14.69 2.13
CA TYR A 99 16.27 -16.08 2.50
C TYR A 99 14.99 -16.63 1.91
N LYS A 100 15.08 -17.70 1.12
CA LYS A 100 13.93 -18.29 0.42
C LYS A 100 13.39 -19.48 1.17
N SER A 101 12.07 -19.51 1.35
CA SER A 101 11.29 -20.64 1.81
C SER A 101 10.65 -21.35 0.63
N ALA A 102 10.73 -22.68 0.59
CA ALA A 102 9.99 -23.50 -0.36
C ALA A 102 8.56 -23.80 0.13
N TYR A 103 8.29 -23.59 1.40
CA TYR A 103 6.99 -23.82 2.00
C TYR A 103 5.98 -22.77 1.52
N ALA A 104 4.80 -23.23 1.10
CA ALA A 104 3.66 -22.38 0.72
C ALA A 104 2.62 -22.42 1.85
N PRO A 105 2.55 -21.39 2.72
CA PRO A 105 1.70 -21.41 3.91
C PRO A 105 0.23 -21.42 3.57
N ALA A 106 -0.55 -22.25 4.27
CA ALA A 106 -1.99 -22.27 4.16
C ALA A 106 -2.66 -21.23 5.10
N SER A 107 -3.87 -20.83 4.77
CA SER A 107 -4.70 -20.02 5.68
C SER A 107 -4.89 -20.73 7.02
N GLY A 108 -4.66 -20.01 8.13
CA GLY A 108 -4.70 -20.53 9.48
C GLY A 108 -3.37 -21.04 10.02
N ASP A 109 -2.34 -21.21 9.18
CA ASP A 109 -1.02 -21.59 9.65
C ASP A 109 -0.43 -20.51 10.54
N ARG A 110 0.08 -20.92 11.69
CA ARG A 110 0.89 -20.10 12.58
C ARG A 110 2.37 -20.33 12.26
N LEU A 111 2.97 -19.32 11.66
CA LEU A 111 4.39 -19.37 11.29
C LEU A 111 5.22 -18.74 12.40
N LYS A 112 6.32 -19.41 12.72
CA LYS A 112 7.37 -18.87 13.59
C LYS A 112 8.70 -18.97 12.85
N ILE A 113 9.35 -17.83 12.66
CA ILE A 113 10.65 -17.69 12.03
C ILE A 113 11.66 -17.36 13.12
N VAL A 114 12.73 -18.15 13.20
CA VAL A 114 13.85 -17.92 14.12
C VAL A 114 15.10 -17.72 13.28
N ALA A 115 15.72 -16.56 13.42
CA ALA A 115 17.00 -16.24 12.77
C ALA A 115 18.09 -16.09 13.84
N GLU A 116 19.22 -16.74 13.65
CA GLU A 116 20.37 -16.70 14.55
C GLU A 116 21.63 -16.26 13.79
N SER A 117 22.36 -15.29 14.35
CA SER A 117 23.65 -14.83 13.86
C SER A 117 24.65 -14.75 14.99
N GLU A 118 25.86 -15.24 14.78
CA GLU A 118 26.94 -15.13 15.76
C GLU A 118 27.26 -13.68 16.11
N ARG A 119 27.04 -12.76 15.16
CA ARG A 119 27.38 -11.34 15.32
C ARG A 119 26.27 -10.50 15.91
N TYR A 120 25.01 -10.82 15.56
CA TYR A 120 23.86 -9.95 15.87
C TYR A 120 22.86 -10.60 16.82
N GLY A 121 23.13 -11.81 17.30
CA GLY A 121 22.26 -12.55 18.22
C GLY A 121 21.09 -13.22 17.50
N ALA A 122 20.00 -13.45 18.24
CA ALA A 122 18.82 -14.14 17.73
C ALA A 122 17.62 -13.19 17.62
N ALA A 123 16.79 -13.39 16.61
CA ALA A 123 15.52 -12.71 16.44
C ALA A 123 14.41 -13.72 16.09
N THR A 124 13.22 -13.51 16.62
CA THR A 124 12.07 -14.40 16.39
C THR A 124 10.86 -13.59 15.99
N ALA A 125 10.18 -13.99 14.92
CA ALA A 125 8.90 -13.42 14.50
C ALA A 125 7.82 -14.49 14.48
N GLU A 126 6.59 -14.10 14.85
CA GLU A 126 5.42 -14.96 14.74
C GLU A 126 4.31 -14.25 13.97
N VAL A 127 3.66 -14.96 13.06
CA VAL A 127 2.52 -14.45 12.30
C VAL A 127 1.55 -15.59 11.97
N THR A 128 0.25 -15.29 12.00
CA THR A 128 -0.78 -16.21 11.51
C THR A 128 -1.22 -15.77 10.13
N VAL A 129 -1.26 -16.71 9.19
CA VAL A 129 -1.72 -16.48 7.82
C VAL A 129 -3.23 -16.33 7.83
N PRO A 130 -3.80 -15.19 7.42
CA PRO A 130 -5.24 -14.99 7.44
C PRO A 130 -5.94 -15.82 6.37
N ALA A 131 -7.26 -15.98 6.50
CA ALA A 131 -8.09 -16.51 5.43
C ALA A 131 -8.39 -15.43 4.37
N PRO A 132 -8.52 -15.79 3.09
CA PRO A 132 -8.90 -14.81 2.07
C PRO A 132 -10.30 -14.25 2.36
N PRO A 133 -10.53 -12.95 2.06
CA PRO A 133 -11.85 -12.35 2.23
C PRO A 133 -12.90 -13.06 1.38
N THR A 134 -14.10 -13.22 1.91
CA THR A 134 -15.23 -13.71 1.13
C THR A 134 -15.88 -12.55 0.38
N VAL A 135 -15.60 -12.43 -0.92
CA VAL A 135 -16.26 -11.48 -1.82
C VAL A 135 -17.41 -12.18 -2.52
N ARG A 136 -18.64 -11.77 -2.22
CA ARG A 136 -19.87 -12.37 -2.77
C ARG A 136 -20.22 -11.87 -4.15
N ASP A 137 -20.05 -10.55 -4.35
CA ASP A 137 -20.43 -9.89 -5.59
C ASP A 137 -19.56 -8.67 -5.82
N VAL A 138 -19.36 -8.31 -7.09
CA VAL A 138 -18.70 -7.06 -7.51
C VAL A 138 -19.52 -6.43 -8.62
N LYS A 139 -19.89 -5.16 -8.45
CA LYS A 139 -20.67 -4.39 -9.44
C LYS A 139 -19.93 -3.14 -9.83
N ALA A 140 -19.95 -2.83 -11.13
CA ALA A 140 -19.52 -1.56 -11.67
C ALA A 140 -20.72 -0.66 -12.00
N GLU A 141 -20.63 0.60 -11.59
CA GLU A 141 -21.61 1.65 -11.90
C GLU A 141 -20.85 2.82 -12.54
N PRO A 142 -20.57 2.74 -13.86
CA PRO A 142 -19.96 3.83 -14.59
C PRO A 142 -20.97 4.95 -14.88
N ALA A 143 -20.51 6.21 -14.90
CA ALA A 143 -21.32 7.37 -15.20
C ALA A 143 -20.53 8.37 -16.07
N VAL A 144 -20.96 8.58 -17.30
CA VAL A 144 -20.34 9.52 -18.26
C VAL A 144 -20.35 10.93 -17.67
N THR A 145 -19.21 11.60 -17.72
CA THR A 145 -19.03 12.98 -17.28
C THR A 145 -18.82 13.93 -18.45
N SER A 146 -18.10 13.50 -19.48
CA SER A 146 -17.94 14.23 -20.73
C SER A 146 -17.59 13.28 -21.88
N THR A 147 -17.91 13.73 -23.09
CA THR A 147 -17.54 13.06 -24.33
C THR A 147 -17.02 14.11 -25.32
N TRP A 148 -15.97 13.74 -26.04
CA TRP A 148 -15.44 14.55 -27.13
C TRP A 148 -15.28 13.68 -28.37
N PHE A 149 -15.69 14.23 -29.52
CA PHE A 149 -15.59 13.58 -30.82
C PHE A 149 -14.90 14.53 -31.81
N SER A 150 -13.93 14.04 -32.55
CA SER A 150 -13.27 14.78 -33.65
C SER A 150 -13.28 13.96 -34.92
N ASP A 151 -13.90 14.50 -35.95
CA ASP A 151 -13.81 13.98 -37.31
C ASP A 151 -12.65 14.69 -38.04
N HIS A 152 -11.73 13.94 -38.61
CA HIS A 152 -10.54 14.46 -39.29
C HIS A 152 -10.78 14.66 -40.81
N GLY A 153 -11.97 14.30 -41.35
CA GLY A 153 -12.38 14.55 -42.72
C GLY A 153 -11.78 13.61 -43.75
N ASP A 154 -10.92 12.70 -43.37
CA ASP A 154 -10.32 11.64 -44.21
C ASP A 154 -10.93 10.24 -43.96
N GLY A 155 -12.02 10.20 -43.20
CA GLY A 155 -12.67 8.98 -42.73
C GLY A 155 -12.12 8.51 -41.39
N SER A 156 -11.17 9.26 -40.82
CA SER A 156 -10.64 9.00 -39.49
C SER A 156 -11.29 9.88 -38.41
N TYR A 157 -11.43 9.36 -37.21
CA TYR A 157 -12.00 10.08 -36.08
C TYR A 157 -11.30 9.71 -34.75
N ALA A 158 -11.46 10.56 -33.76
CA ALA A 158 -11.06 10.26 -32.40
C ALA A 158 -12.23 10.48 -31.43
N ILE A 159 -12.33 9.63 -30.44
CA ILE A 159 -13.32 9.74 -29.37
C ILE A 159 -12.57 9.76 -28.02
N ASP A 160 -12.94 10.72 -27.18
CA ASP A 160 -12.51 10.78 -25.78
C ASP A 160 -13.77 10.71 -24.90
N LEU A 161 -13.79 9.73 -24.03
CA LEU A 161 -14.86 9.48 -23.09
C LEU A 161 -14.30 9.63 -21.66
N SER A 162 -14.79 10.64 -20.93
CA SER A 162 -14.50 10.76 -19.51
C SER A 162 -15.70 10.29 -18.69
N PHE A 163 -15.43 9.56 -17.62
CA PHE A 163 -16.48 9.02 -16.74
C PHE A 163 -16.01 8.86 -15.30
N ARG A 164 -16.96 8.76 -14.39
CA ARG A 164 -16.76 8.33 -13.02
C ARG A 164 -17.13 6.86 -12.92
N LEU A 165 -16.30 6.07 -12.24
CA LEU A 165 -16.55 4.65 -12.02
C LEU A 165 -16.75 4.41 -10.52
N SER A 166 -17.89 3.81 -10.13
CA SER A 166 -18.08 3.27 -8.80
C SER A 166 -18.02 1.75 -8.87
N ILE A 167 -17.15 1.14 -8.10
CA ILE A 167 -17.07 -0.33 -7.93
C ILE A 167 -17.57 -0.66 -6.53
N ILE A 168 -18.61 -1.49 -6.45
CA ILE A 168 -19.20 -1.93 -5.19
C ILE A 168 -18.83 -3.39 -4.98
N ILE A 169 -18.16 -3.68 -3.88
CA ILE A 169 -17.63 -5.00 -3.52
C ILE A 169 -18.37 -5.48 -2.26
N ASP A 170 -19.18 -6.52 -2.37
CA ASP A 170 -19.88 -7.11 -1.21
C ASP A 170 -18.93 -8.05 -0.45
N ILE A 171 -18.32 -7.51 0.61
CA ILE A 171 -17.43 -8.26 1.51
C ILE A 171 -18.28 -8.90 2.61
N ALA A 172 -18.23 -10.23 2.72
CA ALA A 172 -18.86 -10.96 3.81
C ALA A 172 -17.86 -11.18 4.95
N ASP A 173 -18.17 -10.66 6.12
CA ASP A 173 -17.49 -11.04 7.33
C ASP A 173 -18.22 -12.27 7.90
N VAL A 174 -17.58 -13.43 7.82
CA VAL A 174 -18.16 -14.74 8.20
C VAL A 174 -17.83 -15.17 9.61
N ASP A 175 -16.86 -14.55 10.24
CA ASP A 175 -16.48 -14.83 11.62
C ASP A 175 -16.55 -13.54 12.48
N LYS A 176 -16.39 -13.68 13.78
CA LYS A 176 -16.36 -12.54 14.71
C LYS A 176 -14.95 -12.19 15.17
N SER A 177 -13.94 -12.80 14.55
CA SER A 177 -12.55 -12.41 14.79
C SER A 177 -12.29 -11.06 14.15
N ALA A 178 -11.35 -10.29 14.71
CA ALA A 178 -10.96 -9.03 14.11
C ALA A 178 -10.21 -9.28 12.80
N ASN A 179 -10.71 -8.72 11.70
CA ASN A 179 -10.12 -8.79 10.39
C ASN A 179 -9.61 -7.40 9.97
N TYR A 180 -8.53 -7.41 9.21
CA TYR A 180 -7.85 -6.22 8.70
C TYR A 180 -7.67 -6.36 7.22
N PHE A 181 -7.92 -5.30 6.44
CA PHE A 181 -7.99 -5.37 5.00
C PHE A 181 -7.17 -4.29 4.32
N VAL A 182 -6.66 -4.65 3.14
CA VAL A 182 -6.15 -3.70 2.13
C VAL A 182 -7.01 -3.86 0.89
N PHE A 183 -7.50 -2.74 0.38
CA PHE A 183 -8.11 -2.68 -0.94
C PHE A 183 -7.06 -2.20 -1.95
N ASP A 184 -6.93 -2.91 -3.06
CA ASP A 184 -5.98 -2.62 -4.13
C ASP A 184 -6.65 -2.75 -5.50
N TRP A 185 -6.08 -2.11 -6.53
CA TRP A 185 -6.62 -2.12 -7.88
C TRP A 185 -5.54 -1.95 -8.94
N ALA A 186 -5.83 -2.44 -10.15
CA ALA A 186 -4.98 -2.26 -11.32
C ALA A 186 -5.83 -2.15 -12.59
N ASN A 187 -5.33 -1.45 -13.60
CA ASN A 187 -5.84 -1.58 -14.95
C ASN A 187 -5.47 -2.97 -15.47
N GLY A 188 -6.47 -3.74 -15.93
CA GLY A 188 -6.27 -5.06 -16.51
C GLY A 188 -5.88 -5.04 -17.99
N SER A 189 -5.93 -3.88 -18.66
CA SER A 189 -5.59 -3.72 -20.08
C SER A 189 -4.95 -2.36 -20.32
N ASP A 190 -3.63 -2.35 -20.45
CA ASP A 190 -2.84 -1.23 -20.97
C ASP A 190 -2.28 -1.65 -22.33
N GLU A 191 -3.08 -1.49 -23.42
CA GLU A 191 -2.63 -1.81 -24.76
C GLU A 191 -2.46 -0.53 -25.58
N GLU A 192 -1.28 0.08 -25.49
CA GLU A 192 -0.90 1.21 -26.36
C GLU A 192 -0.85 0.83 -27.86
N GLU A 193 -0.77 -0.47 -28.20
CA GLU A 193 -0.58 -0.96 -29.56
C GLU A 193 -1.87 -1.07 -30.39
N THR A 194 -3.04 -0.99 -29.76
CA THR A 194 -4.34 -1.29 -30.41
C THR A 194 -5.17 -0.08 -30.82
N GLY A 195 -4.64 1.15 -30.68
CA GLY A 195 -5.36 2.38 -31.05
C GLY A 195 -6.39 2.85 -30.03
N PHE A 196 -6.49 2.20 -28.88
CA PHE A 196 -7.26 2.69 -27.73
C PHE A 196 -6.39 2.82 -26.49
N ARG A 197 -6.82 3.68 -25.56
CA ARG A 197 -6.22 3.82 -24.24
C ARG A 197 -7.33 3.87 -23.20
N PHE A 198 -7.23 3.02 -22.19
CA PHE A 198 -8.06 3.09 -20.98
C PHE A 198 -7.21 3.52 -19.81
N SER A 199 -7.69 4.47 -19.02
CA SER A 199 -7.03 4.92 -17.79
C SER A 199 -8.04 4.97 -16.66
N LEU A 200 -7.74 4.24 -15.61
CA LEU A 200 -8.46 4.35 -14.33
C LEU A 200 -7.99 5.64 -13.64
N GLY A 201 -8.93 6.48 -13.26
CA GLY A 201 -8.64 7.75 -12.61
C GLY A 201 -8.25 7.59 -11.12
N SER A 202 -8.26 8.70 -10.40
CA SER A 202 -7.93 8.70 -8.97
C SER A 202 -9.06 8.14 -8.12
N LEU A 203 -8.71 7.28 -7.14
CA LEU A 203 -9.62 6.81 -6.10
C LEU A 203 -10.01 7.96 -5.17
N ASN A 204 -11.30 8.12 -4.93
CA ASN A 204 -11.83 9.08 -3.97
C ASN A 204 -11.98 8.39 -2.59
N TYR A 205 -11.02 8.58 -1.73
CA TYR A 205 -11.01 7.98 -0.39
C TYR A 205 -12.12 8.51 0.52
N ASP A 206 -12.57 9.76 0.32
CA ASP A 206 -13.64 10.37 1.12
C ASP A 206 -15.02 9.76 0.83
N ALA A 207 -15.17 9.08 -0.31
CA ALA A 207 -16.41 8.42 -0.68
C ALA A 207 -16.68 7.14 0.12
N GLU A 208 -15.64 6.59 0.80
CA GLU A 208 -15.73 5.33 1.54
C GLU A 208 -15.32 5.53 3.01
N PRO A 209 -16.28 5.48 3.96
CA PRO A 209 -16.01 5.81 5.35
C PRO A 209 -14.99 4.90 6.06
N VAL A 210 -14.77 3.66 5.58
CA VAL A 210 -13.80 2.76 6.22
C VAL A 210 -12.35 3.17 5.91
N PHE A 211 -12.09 3.87 4.80
CA PHE A 211 -10.77 4.35 4.45
C PHE A 211 -10.24 5.49 5.32
N SER A 212 -11.14 6.14 6.07
CA SER A 212 -10.78 7.21 7.01
C SER A 212 -10.90 6.83 8.49
N GLU A 213 -11.10 5.54 8.80
CA GLU A 213 -11.35 5.11 10.19
C GLU A 213 -10.16 5.31 11.15
N HIS A 214 -8.95 5.39 10.61
CA HIS A 214 -7.71 5.60 11.34
C HIS A 214 -7.38 7.08 11.56
N ILE A 215 -8.08 8.01 10.87
CA ILE A 215 -7.90 9.45 11.00
C ILE A 215 -8.70 9.94 12.21
N SER A 216 -8.05 10.56 13.16
CA SER A 216 -8.74 11.20 14.28
C SER A 216 -9.47 12.47 13.85
N ALA A 217 -10.51 12.86 14.60
CA ALA A 217 -11.22 14.12 14.34
C ALA A 217 -10.29 15.34 14.39
N PHE A 218 -9.24 15.29 15.20
CA PHE A 218 -8.23 16.35 15.31
C PHE A 218 -7.37 16.42 14.05
N GLU A 219 -6.87 15.29 13.54
CA GLU A 219 -6.10 15.22 12.29
C GLU A 219 -6.91 15.69 11.10
N SER A 220 -8.20 15.31 11.02
CA SER A 220 -9.11 15.79 9.98
C SER A 220 -9.28 17.31 9.99
N ILE A 221 -9.39 17.95 11.19
CA ILE A 221 -9.46 19.40 11.33
C ILE A 221 -8.15 20.08 10.91
N MET A 222 -7.01 19.43 11.17
CA MET A 222 -5.68 19.97 10.83
C MET A 222 -5.31 19.77 9.37
N GLY A 223 -6.19 19.18 8.55
CA GLY A 223 -5.99 19.00 7.11
C GLY A 223 -5.16 17.76 6.75
N SER A 224 -5.06 16.79 7.66
CA SER A 224 -4.53 15.46 7.32
C SER A 224 -5.61 14.74 6.52
N ASP A 225 -5.57 14.90 5.20
CA ASP A 225 -6.47 14.19 4.29
C ASP A 225 -6.08 12.71 4.21
N ALA A 226 -7.06 11.83 4.01
CA ALA A 226 -6.86 10.38 3.82
C ALA A 226 -6.23 10.07 2.45
N TRP A 227 -5.12 10.74 2.11
CA TRP A 227 -4.48 10.63 0.81
C TRP A 227 -3.89 9.23 0.63
N GLY A 228 -4.49 8.48 -0.25
CA GLY A 228 -3.90 7.26 -0.75
C GLY A 228 -3.93 6.05 0.20
N PHE A 229 -4.85 5.98 1.16
CA PHE A 229 -4.84 4.94 2.17
C PHE A 229 -6.10 4.06 2.15
N SER A 230 -5.98 2.89 1.55
CA SER A 230 -7.07 1.91 1.38
C SER A 230 -7.00 0.76 2.39
N VAL A 231 -6.53 1.05 3.62
CA VAL A 231 -6.41 0.09 4.72
C VAL A 231 -7.54 0.30 5.71
N PHE A 232 -8.21 -0.77 6.12
CA PHE A 232 -9.34 -0.69 7.04
C PHE A 232 -9.51 -1.97 7.87
N SER A 233 -10.39 -1.92 8.86
CA SER A 233 -10.76 -3.07 9.68
C SER A 233 -12.26 -3.37 9.59
N ASP A 234 -12.68 -4.55 10.06
CA ASP A 234 -14.09 -4.94 10.15
C ASP A 234 -14.85 -4.29 11.33
N ARG A 235 -14.22 -3.41 12.11
CA ARG A 235 -14.82 -2.81 13.33
C ARG A 235 -16.21 -2.23 13.12
N ARG A 236 -16.50 -1.71 11.92
CA ARG A 236 -17.80 -1.10 11.58
C ARG A 236 -18.85 -2.14 11.16
N PHE A 237 -18.43 -3.34 10.74
CA PHE A 237 -19.33 -4.33 10.16
C PHE A 237 -19.10 -5.77 10.66
N ALA A 238 -18.36 -5.94 11.77
CA ALA A 238 -18.01 -7.24 12.34
C ALA A 238 -19.20 -8.21 12.39
N GLY A 239 -19.06 -9.38 11.75
CA GLY A 239 -20.08 -10.41 11.60
C GLY A 239 -21.22 -10.06 10.64
N LYS A 240 -21.02 -9.08 9.73
CA LYS A 240 -22.02 -8.65 8.74
C LYS A 240 -21.37 -8.46 7.38
N SER A 241 -22.18 -8.48 6.32
CA SER A 241 -21.72 -8.06 4.99
C SER A 241 -21.55 -6.55 4.94
N TYR A 242 -20.55 -6.11 4.18
CA TYR A 242 -20.25 -4.70 3.95
C TYR A 242 -20.08 -4.41 2.45
N PRO A 243 -20.88 -3.50 1.87
CA PRO A 243 -20.71 -3.07 0.50
C PRO A 243 -19.62 -1.99 0.42
N LEU A 244 -18.35 -2.39 0.30
CA LEU A 244 -17.24 -1.48 0.07
C LEU A 244 -17.44 -0.74 -1.25
N LYS A 245 -17.42 0.59 -1.25
CA LYS A 245 -17.64 1.42 -2.42
C LYS A 245 -16.38 2.17 -2.84
N ALA A 246 -15.67 1.66 -3.83
CA ALA A 246 -14.54 2.36 -4.44
C ALA A 246 -15.04 3.29 -5.57
N VAL A 247 -14.80 4.58 -5.45
CA VAL A 247 -15.20 5.60 -6.43
C VAL A 247 -13.98 6.20 -7.10
N TYR A 248 -13.86 5.99 -8.41
CA TYR A 248 -12.79 6.56 -9.23
C TYR A 248 -13.31 7.77 -9.99
N ASN A 249 -12.62 8.89 -9.84
CA ASN A 249 -12.91 10.12 -10.58
C ASN A 249 -11.96 10.25 -11.77
N ASN A 250 -12.42 10.88 -12.84
CA ASN A 250 -11.62 11.17 -14.03
C ASN A 250 -11.06 9.90 -14.71
N CYS A 251 -11.85 8.82 -14.73
CA CYS A 251 -11.56 7.70 -15.64
C CYS A 251 -11.69 8.19 -17.06
N SER A 252 -10.83 7.71 -17.97
CA SER A 252 -10.88 8.07 -19.36
C SER A 252 -10.72 6.86 -20.26
N PHE A 253 -11.41 6.92 -21.39
CA PHE A 253 -11.25 6.03 -22.51
C PHE A 253 -11.03 6.85 -23.77
N TYR A 254 -9.98 6.55 -24.51
CA TYR A 254 -9.64 7.20 -25.76
C TYR A 254 -9.53 6.16 -26.88
N LEU A 255 -10.21 6.43 -27.99
CA LEU A 255 -10.16 5.61 -29.20
C LEU A 255 -9.67 6.48 -30.35
N TRP A 256 -8.69 6.00 -31.11
CA TRP A 256 -8.24 6.62 -32.36
C TRP A 256 -8.49 5.69 -33.56
N THR A 257 -8.64 6.34 -34.67
CA THR A 257 -9.06 5.92 -35.99
C THR A 257 -8.56 4.62 -36.55
N GLY A 258 -9.46 3.97 -37.35
CA GLY A 258 -9.17 2.75 -38.08
C GLY A 258 -9.26 1.49 -37.25
N TYR A 259 -9.48 1.65 -35.97
CA TYR A 259 -9.76 0.55 -35.05
C TYR A 259 -11.26 0.28 -35.04
N ASP A 260 -11.65 -0.98 -35.34
CA ASP A 260 -13.01 -1.43 -35.15
C ASP A 260 -13.16 -1.96 -33.75
N PRO A 261 -13.88 -1.26 -32.85
CA PRO A 261 -14.07 -1.72 -31.46
C PRO A 261 -14.87 -3.02 -31.34
N ALA A 262 -15.43 -3.53 -32.45
CA ALA A 262 -16.12 -4.82 -32.48
C ALA A 262 -15.16 -6.02 -32.60
N GLU A 263 -13.85 -5.80 -32.77
CA GLU A 263 -12.87 -6.89 -32.80
C GLU A 263 -12.54 -7.39 -31.40
N ASP A 264 -12.33 -8.71 -31.27
CA ASP A 264 -12.26 -9.51 -30.03
C ASP A 264 -11.14 -9.15 -29.01
N TYR A 265 -10.34 -8.11 -29.23
CA TYR A 265 -9.22 -7.76 -28.31
C TYR A 265 -9.48 -6.51 -27.45
N PHE A 266 -10.66 -5.94 -27.56
CA PHE A 266 -11.02 -4.75 -26.79
C PHE A 266 -11.74 -5.13 -25.50
N HIS A 267 -11.01 -5.33 -24.43
CA HIS A 267 -11.55 -5.66 -23.09
C HIS A 267 -11.00 -4.73 -22.01
N PRO A 268 -11.56 -3.50 -21.90
CA PRO A 268 -11.17 -2.60 -20.83
C PRO A 268 -11.63 -3.17 -19.49
N THR A 269 -10.68 -3.68 -18.73
CA THR A 269 -10.95 -4.32 -17.44
C THR A 269 -10.31 -3.55 -16.30
N VAL A 270 -10.93 -3.63 -15.13
CA VAL A 270 -10.36 -3.19 -13.86
C VAL A 270 -10.26 -4.41 -12.95
N GLU A 271 -9.06 -4.73 -12.51
CA GLU A 271 -8.87 -5.69 -11.46
C GLU A 271 -9.00 -4.99 -10.09
N VAL A 272 -9.84 -5.52 -9.23
CA VAL A 272 -9.94 -5.09 -7.84
C VAL A 272 -9.63 -6.26 -6.93
N SER A 273 -8.91 -6.00 -5.87
CA SER A 273 -8.60 -7.02 -4.86
C SER A 273 -8.85 -6.51 -3.46
N VAL A 274 -9.24 -7.43 -2.59
CA VAL A 274 -9.28 -7.22 -1.15
C VAL A 274 -8.37 -8.27 -0.53
N ASP A 275 -7.38 -7.80 0.22
CA ASP A 275 -6.45 -8.64 0.95
C ASP A 275 -6.87 -8.64 2.43
N ASN A 276 -7.10 -9.82 3.02
CA ASN A 276 -7.09 -9.92 4.48
C ASN A 276 -5.63 -10.00 4.92
N ILE A 277 -5.24 -9.15 5.87
CA ILE A 277 -3.85 -8.97 6.30
C ILE A 277 -3.68 -9.28 7.78
N SER A 278 -2.48 -9.70 8.16
CA SER A 278 -2.14 -9.89 9.58
C SER A 278 -2.20 -8.57 10.34
N LYS A 279 -2.53 -8.65 11.64
CA LYS A 279 -2.54 -7.47 12.51
C LYS A 279 -1.20 -6.73 12.52
N SER A 280 -0.08 -7.45 12.50
CA SER A 280 1.25 -6.85 12.44
C SER A 280 1.46 -5.99 11.20
N TYR A 281 0.92 -6.40 10.06
CA TYR A 281 0.99 -5.60 8.84
C TYR A 281 0.04 -4.41 8.88
N TYR A 282 -1.17 -4.59 9.37
CA TYR A 282 -2.11 -3.48 9.58
C TYR A 282 -1.52 -2.39 10.49
N ASP A 283 -0.98 -2.79 11.65
CA ASP A 283 -0.38 -1.85 12.60
C ASP A 283 0.81 -1.11 11.96
N TRP A 284 1.63 -1.80 11.15
CA TRP A 284 2.75 -1.18 10.46
C TRP A 284 2.28 -0.19 9.38
N LEU A 285 1.28 -0.53 8.58
CA LEU A 285 0.72 0.37 7.57
C LEU A 285 0.13 1.64 8.19
N ILE A 286 -0.61 1.50 9.29
CA ILE A 286 -1.16 2.65 10.04
C ILE A 286 -0.02 3.52 10.59
N TYR A 287 1.01 2.89 11.15
CA TYR A 287 2.18 3.58 11.69
C TYR A 287 2.93 4.36 10.59
N ASP A 288 3.24 3.71 9.47
CA ASP A 288 3.94 4.29 8.33
C ASP A 288 3.18 5.49 7.77
N TRP A 289 1.86 5.34 7.59
CA TRP A 289 1.00 6.42 7.14
C TRP A 289 1.02 7.62 8.11
N HIS A 290 0.97 7.40 9.44
CA HIS A 290 1.01 8.48 10.42
C HIS A 290 2.36 9.20 10.46
N ILE A 291 3.46 8.52 10.16
CA ILE A 291 4.77 9.17 10.04
C ILE A 291 4.79 10.09 8.83
N ASP A 292 4.38 9.57 7.68
CA ASP A 292 4.56 10.28 6.40
C ASP A 292 3.50 11.37 6.19
N ASN A 293 2.27 11.17 6.67
CA ASN A 293 1.12 12.01 6.37
C ASN A 293 0.42 12.58 7.63
N GLY A 294 0.76 12.08 8.80
CA GLY A 294 0.10 12.48 10.04
C GLY A 294 0.64 13.79 10.62
N PHE A 295 -0.22 14.53 11.31
CA PHE A 295 0.17 15.74 12.04
C PHE A 295 1.24 15.46 13.12
N ILE A 296 1.17 14.29 13.78
CA ILE A 296 2.14 13.88 14.81
C ILE A 296 3.51 13.62 14.19
N GLY A 297 3.59 13.02 12.99
CA GLY A 297 4.83 12.88 12.23
C GLY A 297 5.47 14.24 11.94
N SER A 298 4.68 15.17 11.40
CA SER A 298 5.14 16.54 11.14
C SER A 298 5.61 17.28 12.40
N LEU A 299 4.97 17.05 13.56
CA LEU A 299 5.45 17.62 14.84
C LEU A 299 6.73 16.95 15.32
N GLY A 300 6.92 15.66 15.07
CA GLY A 300 8.13 14.91 15.37
C GLY A 300 9.33 15.47 14.59
N ASP A 301 9.15 15.76 13.31
CA ASP A 301 10.18 16.33 12.43
C ASP A 301 10.73 17.69 12.93
N ILE A 302 9.89 18.47 13.58
CA ILE A 302 10.27 19.77 14.17
C ILE A 302 10.55 19.69 15.69
N GLY A 303 10.58 18.49 16.27
CA GLY A 303 10.95 18.23 17.66
C GLY A 303 9.88 18.61 18.70
N PHE A 304 8.61 18.74 18.31
CA PHE A 304 7.50 19.05 19.20
C PHE A 304 6.65 17.83 19.61
N ALA A 305 6.95 16.64 19.08
CA ALA A 305 6.33 15.39 19.50
C ALA A 305 7.40 14.34 19.79
N ASP A 306 7.08 13.41 20.68
CA ASP A 306 7.91 12.22 20.90
C ASP A 306 7.95 11.37 19.62
N ALA A 307 9.08 10.70 19.38
CA ALA A 307 9.21 9.77 18.27
C ALA A 307 8.13 8.70 18.34
N ILE A 308 7.40 8.50 17.24
CA ILE A 308 6.43 7.42 17.13
C ILE A 308 7.21 6.09 17.22
N ILE A 309 6.79 5.20 18.11
CA ILE A 309 7.47 3.91 18.30
C ILE A 309 7.16 3.01 17.11
N SER A 310 8.20 2.54 16.44
CA SER A 310 8.08 1.59 15.32
C SER A 310 7.29 0.35 15.72
N CYS A 311 6.31 -0.03 14.90
CA CYS A 311 5.62 -1.31 15.03
C CYS A 311 6.58 -2.43 14.61
N SER A 312 6.75 -3.43 15.48
CA SER A 312 7.54 -4.62 15.21
C SER A 312 6.88 -5.83 15.84
N ASN A 313 6.79 -6.94 15.12
CA ASN A 313 6.43 -8.24 15.68
C ASN A 313 7.62 -9.20 15.81
N VAL A 314 8.83 -8.65 15.78
CA VAL A 314 10.09 -9.39 15.94
C VAL A 314 10.59 -9.23 17.36
N SER A 315 10.65 -10.33 18.09
CA SER A 315 11.21 -10.37 19.45
C SER A 315 12.74 -10.40 19.40
N THR A 316 13.40 -9.68 20.30
CA THR A 316 14.88 -9.56 20.39
C THR A 316 15.54 -9.00 19.13
N GLY A 317 14.74 -8.44 18.22
CA GLY A 317 15.18 -7.86 16.96
C GLY A 317 14.28 -6.69 16.56
N ALA A 318 14.25 -6.39 15.28
CA ALA A 318 13.42 -5.36 14.66
C ALA A 318 12.77 -5.88 13.35
N GLY A 319 11.85 -5.11 12.78
CA GLY A 319 11.22 -5.42 11.50
C GLY A 319 9.80 -5.94 11.63
N VAL A 320 9.21 -6.29 10.48
CA VAL A 320 7.83 -6.76 10.38
C VAL A 320 7.75 -8.00 9.49
N VAL A 321 7.31 -9.10 10.08
CA VAL A 321 6.93 -10.30 9.34
C VAL A 321 5.40 -10.29 9.22
N ALA A 322 4.93 -10.06 8.01
CA ALA A 322 3.55 -9.86 7.66
C ALA A 322 2.99 -11.05 6.89
N ALA A 323 1.68 -11.24 6.94
CA ALA A 323 0.97 -12.23 6.13
C ALA A 323 -0.29 -11.64 5.52
N ARG A 324 -0.66 -12.15 4.34
CA ARG A 324 -1.90 -11.77 3.64
C ARG A 324 -2.53 -12.96 2.91
N ALA A 325 -3.83 -12.84 2.67
CA ALA A 325 -4.54 -13.70 1.75
C ALA A 325 -5.45 -12.85 0.86
N ARG A 326 -5.37 -13.02 -0.45
CA ARG A 326 -5.99 -12.16 -1.47
C ARG A 326 -7.24 -12.79 -2.07
N THR A 327 -8.25 -11.96 -2.30
CA THR A 327 -9.35 -12.24 -3.22
C THR A 327 -9.42 -11.16 -4.28
N ALA A 328 -9.18 -11.52 -5.54
CA ALA A 328 -9.25 -10.61 -6.68
C ALA A 328 -10.49 -10.88 -7.55
N ARG A 329 -10.99 -9.85 -8.19
CA ARG A 329 -12.08 -9.90 -9.18
C ARG A 329 -11.79 -8.94 -10.31
N SER A 330 -12.12 -9.35 -11.54
CA SER A 330 -12.04 -8.50 -12.73
C SER A 330 -13.43 -7.96 -13.04
N VAL A 331 -13.48 -6.68 -13.38
CA VAL A 331 -14.68 -5.96 -13.82
C VAL A 331 -14.46 -5.54 -15.26
N ASP A 332 -15.27 -6.04 -16.18
CA ASP A 332 -15.26 -5.68 -17.60
C ASP A 332 -16.15 -4.45 -17.83
N LEU A 333 -15.64 -3.47 -18.56
CA LEU A 333 -16.33 -2.24 -18.93
C LEU A 333 -16.70 -2.20 -20.41
N HIS A 334 -16.48 -3.29 -21.16
CA HIS A 334 -16.71 -3.37 -22.61
C HIS A 334 -18.11 -2.89 -23.00
N ASP A 335 -19.16 -3.50 -22.43
CA ASP A 335 -20.55 -3.17 -22.80
C ASP A 335 -20.89 -1.70 -22.55
N PHE A 336 -20.45 -1.14 -21.40
CA PHE A 336 -20.66 0.28 -21.10
C PHE A 336 -20.01 1.20 -22.13
N ILE A 337 -18.77 0.89 -22.50
CA ILE A 337 -18.03 1.73 -23.47
C ILE A 337 -18.66 1.59 -24.85
N MET A 338 -18.98 0.36 -25.30
CA MET A 338 -19.61 0.12 -26.60
C MET A 338 -20.98 0.78 -26.72
N ASP A 339 -21.84 0.69 -25.71
CA ASP A 339 -23.13 1.38 -25.69
C ASP A 339 -22.97 2.90 -25.79
N THR A 340 -21.98 3.45 -25.10
CA THR A 340 -21.69 4.90 -25.13
C THR A 340 -21.19 5.33 -26.51
N LEU A 341 -20.28 4.57 -27.13
CA LEU A 341 -19.76 4.85 -28.47
C LEU A 341 -20.88 4.79 -29.52
N ASN A 342 -21.71 3.77 -29.50
CA ASN A 342 -22.86 3.60 -30.41
C ASN A 342 -23.84 4.77 -30.28
N ASN A 343 -24.13 5.23 -29.06
CA ASN A 343 -25.00 6.38 -28.82
C ASN A 343 -24.40 7.69 -29.36
N LEU A 344 -23.09 7.87 -29.28
CA LEU A 344 -22.40 9.05 -29.83
C LEU A 344 -22.46 9.07 -31.37
N GLN A 345 -22.21 7.95 -32.01
CA GLN A 345 -22.27 7.82 -33.48
C GLN A 345 -23.68 8.06 -34.01
N ASN A 346 -24.72 7.53 -33.35
CA ASN A 346 -26.12 7.70 -33.76
C ASN A 346 -26.63 9.14 -33.58
N ASN A 347 -26.08 9.91 -32.68
CA ASN A 347 -26.46 11.33 -32.46
C ASN A 347 -25.77 12.31 -33.41
N GLN A 348 -24.85 11.83 -34.25
CA GLN A 348 -24.13 12.63 -35.24
C GLN A 348 -24.65 12.46 -36.68
N GLN A 349 -25.54 11.49 -36.93
CA GLN A 349 -26.27 11.31 -38.15
C GLN A 349 -27.59 12.10 -38.16
#